data_beedb079de8f1fc3c76956bdf862723e
#
_entry.id   beedb079de8f1fc3c76956bdf862723e
#
_cell.length_a   1.000
_cell.length_b   1.000
_cell.length_c   1.000
_cell.angle_alpha   90.00
_cell.angle_beta   90.00
_cell.angle_gamma   90.00
#
_symmetry.space_group_name_H-M   'P 1'
#
loop_
_entity.id
_entity.type
_entity.pdbx_description
1 polymer ?
#
loop_
_entity_poly.entity_id
_entity_poly.type
_entity_poly.pdbx_seq_one_letter_code
_entity_poly.pdbx_strand_id
1 'polypeptide(L)'
;SGDTTVVSGTILEEGGLGISGVIVDLEFNDVDYVGVSNGDGSFTIAIQLPIAEDSNEKLFFSFDGDDNLTSSTSTRYIRVINASIELEFSDENDDTFDINETYTIKGRILGDEIEQPTGTIVISYSGNAIGEIEVSGNQDWEINLTIPANASWGQTKLIASYSGDDFHPADVTMSDDIIIRGISSITLETAQD
;
A
#
# COMPACT_ATOMS: atom_id res chain seq x y z
N SER A 1 10.61 7.01 1.81
CA SER A 1 10.40 7.57 3.16
C SER A 1 9.23 6.82 3.77
N GLY A 2 9.35 6.40 5.02
CA GLY A 2 8.26 5.73 5.72
C GLY A 2 7.03 6.63 5.83
N ASP A 3 5.85 6.03 5.97
CA ASP A 3 4.61 6.75 6.12
C ASP A 3 4.52 7.42 7.50
N THR A 4 3.77 8.50 7.58
CA THR A 4 3.48 9.18 8.83
C THR A 4 2.12 8.73 9.34
N THR A 5 2.07 8.29 10.60
CA THR A 5 0.81 7.96 11.28
C THR A 5 0.63 8.81 12.53
N VAL A 6 -0.58 8.83 13.07
CA VAL A 6 -0.91 9.61 14.27
C VAL A 6 -1.27 8.64 15.39
N VAL A 7 -0.55 8.75 16.49
CA VAL A 7 -0.85 8.05 17.73
C VAL A 7 -1.61 9.00 18.66
N SER A 8 -2.69 8.52 19.26
CA SER A 8 -3.49 9.29 20.21
C SER A 8 -3.58 8.60 21.57
N GLY A 9 -3.73 9.39 22.61
CA GLY A 9 -3.89 8.90 23.97
C GLY A 9 -4.58 9.92 24.87
N THR A 10 -4.72 9.56 26.13
CA THR A 10 -5.21 10.45 27.18
C THR A 10 -4.33 10.36 28.42
N ILE A 11 -4.05 11.49 29.05
CA ILE A 11 -3.41 11.55 30.36
C ILE A 11 -4.42 12.04 31.37
N LEU A 12 -4.60 11.26 32.43
CA LEU A 12 -5.64 11.45 33.45
C LEU A 12 -5.02 11.45 34.84
N GLU A 13 -5.58 12.23 35.75
CA GLU A 13 -5.30 12.08 37.17
C GLU A 13 -6.02 10.84 37.77
N GLU A 14 -5.72 10.48 39.01
CA GLU A 14 -6.29 9.31 39.69
C GLU A 14 -7.83 9.31 39.74
N GLY A 15 -8.46 10.49 39.74
CA GLY A 15 -9.92 10.66 39.68
C GLY A 15 -10.53 10.53 38.29
N GLY A 16 -9.72 10.32 37.26
CA GLY A 16 -10.15 10.16 35.87
C GLY A 16 -10.40 11.47 35.13
N LEU A 17 -10.04 12.63 35.71
CA LEU A 17 -10.11 13.90 35.02
C LEU A 17 -8.89 14.09 34.11
N GLY A 18 -9.11 14.71 32.95
CA GLY A 18 -8.05 15.00 32.01
C GLY A 18 -7.06 16.04 32.57
N ILE A 19 -5.77 15.79 32.33
CA ILE A 19 -4.71 16.73 32.70
C ILE A 19 -4.33 17.52 31.44
N SER A 20 -4.48 18.84 31.50
CA SER A 20 -4.28 19.75 30.38
C SER A 20 -2.88 20.38 30.36
N GLY A 21 -2.33 20.56 29.19
CA GLY A 21 -1.13 21.36 28.96
C GLY A 21 0.18 20.72 29.39
N VAL A 22 0.15 19.40 29.69
CA VAL A 22 1.36 18.66 30.03
C VAL A 22 2.02 18.07 28.79
N ILE A 23 3.35 17.94 28.83
CA ILE A 23 4.15 17.32 27.78
C ILE A 23 4.11 15.82 28.00
N VAL A 24 3.80 15.10 26.92
CA VAL A 24 3.88 13.64 26.84
C VAL A 24 4.97 13.28 25.84
N ASP A 25 5.98 12.59 26.30
CA ASP A 25 7.07 12.09 25.47
C ASP A 25 6.71 10.69 24.96
N LEU A 26 7.08 10.42 23.73
CA LEU A 26 6.96 9.12 23.07
C LEU A 26 8.30 8.72 22.46
N GLU A 27 8.85 7.64 22.93
CA GLU A 27 9.98 6.96 22.29
C GLU A 27 9.45 5.88 21.36
N PHE A 28 9.85 5.98 20.08
CA PHE A 28 9.49 5.03 19.04
C PHE A 28 10.65 4.86 18.06
N ASN A 29 11.14 3.64 17.90
CA ASN A 29 12.25 3.29 16.99
C ASN A 29 13.49 4.19 17.17
N ASP A 30 13.94 4.33 18.44
CA ASP A 30 15.07 5.19 18.87
C ASP A 30 14.92 6.68 18.50
N VAL A 31 13.69 7.12 18.24
CA VAL A 31 13.35 8.54 17.97
C VAL A 31 12.37 9.03 19.03
N ASP A 32 12.66 10.22 19.56
CA ASP A 32 11.80 10.89 20.53
C ASP A 32 10.82 11.82 19.82
N TYR A 33 9.54 11.70 20.19
CA TYR A 33 8.43 12.52 19.74
C TYR A 33 7.75 13.15 20.95
N VAL A 34 7.08 14.28 20.74
CA VAL A 34 6.45 15.03 21.83
C VAL A 34 5.02 15.41 21.45
N GLY A 35 4.10 15.27 22.40
CA GLY A 35 2.74 15.78 22.32
C GLY A 35 2.40 16.64 23.53
N VAL A 36 1.38 17.48 23.38
CA VAL A 36 0.85 18.30 24.48
C VAL A 36 -0.62 17.96 24.68
N SER A 37 -1.02 17.70 25.92
CA SER A 37 -2.40 17.35 26.23
C SER A 37 -3.34 18.54 26.16
N ASN A 38 -4.56 18.30 25.67
CA ASN A 38 -5.69 19.23 25.61
C ASN A 38 -6.41 19.34 26.97
N GLY A 39 -7.48 20.16 27.02
CA GLY A 39 -8.29 20.39 28.24
C GLY A 39 -8.97 19.15 28.81
N ASP A 40 -9.19 18.13 28.02
CA ASP A 40 -9.76 16.84 28.41
C ASP A 40 -8.69 15.76 28.67
N GLY A 41 -7.41 16.12 28.63
CA GLY A 41 -6.28 15.22 28.77
C GLY A 41 -5.89 14.47 27.48
N SER A 42 -6.63 14.63 26.39
CA SER A 42 -6.31 13.98 25.12
C SER A 42 -5.05 14.57 24.49
N PHE A 43 -4.27 13.74 23.81
CA PHE A 43 -3.10 14.18 23.04
C PHE A 43 -2.98 13.38 21.73
N THR A 44 -2.27 13.96 20.77
CA THR A 44 -1.92 13.31 19.51
C THR A 44 -0.45 13.57 19.19
N ILE A 45 0.23 12.55 18.68
CA ILE A 45 1.64 12.61 18.29
C ILE A 45 1.76 11.99 16.89
N ALA A 46 2.27 12.75 15.93
CA ALA A 46 2.58 12.23 14.61
C ALA A 46 3.95 11.53 14.65
N ILE A 47 4.01 10.27 14.25
CA ILE A 47 5.22 9.47 14.18
C ILE A 47 5.50 9.03 12.76
N GLN A 48 6.77 8.81 12.43
CA GLN A 48 7.18 8.25 11.15
C GLN A 48 7.40 6.74 11.31
N LEU A 49 6.66 5.95 10.53
CA LEU A 49 6.83 4.50 10.52
C LEU A 49 8.16 4.12 9.86
N PRO A 50 8.86 3.08 10.35
CA PRO A 50 10.04 2.58 9.69
C PRO A 50 9.69 2.00 8.31
N ILE A 51 10.64 2.11 7.38
CA ILE A 51 10.60 1.31 6.14
C ILE A 51 11.17 -0.04 6.52
N ALA A 52 10.35 -0.94 7.00
CA ALA A 52 10.81 -2.21 7.50
C ALA A 52 9.93 -3.37 7.01
N GLU A 53 10.52 -4.55 7.01
CA GLU A 53 9.80 -5.83 7.02
C GLU A 53 8.81 -5.85 8.19
N ASP A 54 7.78 -6.66 8.11
CA ASP A 54 6.76 -6.81 9.16
C ASP A 54 7.39 -6.89 10.55
N SER A 55 7.07 -5.95 11.41
CA SER A 55 7.67 -5.83 12.72
C SER A 55 6.66 -5.47 13.80
N ASN A 56 6.92 -5.93 15.01
CA ASN A 56 6.21 -5.49 16.20
C ASN A 56 7.02 -4.40 16.89
N GLU A 57 6.54 -3.17 16.79
CA GLU A 57 7.23 -2.01 17.32
C GLU A 57 6.66 -1.59 18.67
N LYS A 58 7.57 -1.17 19.57
CA LYS A 58 7.22 -0.69 20.90
C LYS A 58 7.02 0.82 20.88
N LEU A 59 5.89 1.28 21.36
CA LEU A 59 5.61 2.66 21.73
C LEU A 59 5.76 2.81 23.25
N PHE A 60 6.71 3.64 23.68
CA PHE A 60 6.92 3.93 25.09
C PHE A 60 6.57 5.39 25.38
N PHE A 61 5.49 5.60 26.13
CA PHE A 61 5.04 6.92 26.53
C PHE A 61 5.52 7.24 27.93
N SER A 62 5.97 8.48 28.16
CA SER A 62 6.33 8.98 29.47
C SER A 62 5.81 10.41 29.71
N PHE A 63 5.52 10.68 30.95
CA PHE A 63 5.30 11.99 31.54
C PHE A 63 6.18 12.09 32.78
N ASP A 64 7.09 13.04 32.82
CA ASP A 64 8.08 13.14 33.88
C ASP A 64 7.51 13.60 35.24
N GLY A 65 6.27 14.08 35.21
CA GLY A 65 5.67 14.74 36.37
C GLY A 65 6.00 16.23 36.45
N ASP A 66 5.39 16.88 37.44
CA ASP A 66 5.67 18.28 37.79
C ASP A 66 5.51 18.51 39.30
N ASP A 67 5.44 19.78 39.75
CA ASP A 67 5.31 20.12 41.17
C ASP A 67 4.02 19.56 41.80
N ASN A 68 3.01 19.21 41.04
CA ASN A 68 1.68 18.78 41.49
C ASN A 68 1.35 17.33 41.12
N LEU A 69 2.02 16.76 40.11
CA LEU A 69 1.72 15.47 39.51
C LEU A 69 2.95 14.57 39.49
N THR A 70 2.76 13.33 39.86
CA THR A 70 3.81 12.31 39.79
C THR A 70 4.03 11.88 38.35
N SER A 71 5.26 11.43 38.03
CA SER A 71 5.58 10.83 36.74
C SER A 71 4.76 9.58 36.43
N SER A 72 4.50 9.34 35.18
CA SER A 72 3.82 8.12 34.73
C SER A 72 4.37 7.62 33.39
N THR A 73 4.22 6.33 33.15
CA THR A 73 4.63 5.70 31.89
C THR A 73 3.58 4.73 31.37
N SER A 74 3.53 4.54 30.07
CA SER A 74 2.69 3.53 29.43
C SER A 74 3.43 2.92 28.24
N THR A 75 3.20 1.64 27.99
CA THR A 75 3.77 0.93 26.85
C THR A 75 2.65 0.33 26.01
N ARG A 76 2.78 0.47 24.69
CA ARG A 76 1.93 -0.20 23.69
C ARG A 76 2.84 -0.84 22.63
N TYR A 77 2.30 -1.83 21.95
CA TYR A 77 2.93 -2.44 20.80
C TYR A 77 2.02 -2.20 19.61
N ILE A 78 2.62 -1.81 18.50
CA ILE A 78 1.96 -1.71 17.20
C ILE A 78 2.65 -2.69 16.26
N ARG A 79 1.89 -3.19 15.31
CA ARG A 79 2.43 -3.98 14.21
C ARG A 79 2.55 -3.07 12.99
N VAL A 80 3.75 -3.00 12.44
CA VAL A 80 4.00 -2.36 11.14
C VAL A 80 3.95 -3.45 10.09
N ILE A 81 3.08 -3.31 9.11
CA ILE A 81 2.88 -4.25 8.03
C ILE A 81 3.36 -3.58 6.75
N ASN A 82 4.15 -4.31 5.97
CA ASN A 82 4.55 -3.89 4.64
C ASN A 82 3.85 -4.81 3.62
N ALA A 83 2.95 -4.26 2.82
CA ALA A 83 2.36 -4.97 1.71
C ALA A 83 3.02 -4.57 0.40
N SER A 84 3.17 -5.51 -0.50
CA SER A 84 3.65 -5.28 -1.87
C SER A 84 2.82 -6.08 -2.86
N ILE A 85 2.86 -5.69 -4.13
CA ILE A 85 2.18 -6.40 -5.22
C ILE A 85 3.22 -7.12 -6.07
N GLU A 86 2.95 -8.39 -6.37
CA GLU A 86 3.63 -9.13 -7.43
C GLU A 86 2.73 -9.29 -8.64
N LEU A 87 3.33 -9.21 -9.83
CA LEU A 87 2.71 -9.49 -11.12
C LEU A 87 3.29 -10.77 -11.70
N GLU A 88 2.42 -11.71 -12.03
CA GLU A 88 2.77 -12.92 -12.78
C GLU A 88 1.94 -12.99 -14.06
N PHE A 89 2.57 -13.35 -15.17
CA PHE A 89 1.85 -13.67 -16.41
C PHE A 89 1.59 -15.17 -16.49
N SER A 90 0.34 -15.55 -16.74
CA SER A 90 -0.08 -16.96 -16.72
C SER A 90 0.04 -17.69 -18.04
N ASP A 91 0.54 -17.04 -19.08
CA ASP A 91 0.56 -17.61 -20.43
C ASP A 91 1.98 -18.07 -20.84
N GLU A 92 2.08 -19.18 -21.59
CA GLU A 92 3.36 -19.75 -22.05
C GLU A 92 4.15 -18.83 -23.00
N ASN A 93 3.56 -17.69 -23.43
CA ASN A 93 4.22 -16.65 -24.24
C ASN A 93 4.46 -15.38 -23.39
N ASP A 94 5.11 -15.54 -22.29
CA ASP A 94 5.24 -14.64 -21.17
C ASP A 94 5.45 -13.15 -21.45
N ASP A 95 5.96 -12.79 -22.63
CA ASP A 95 6.37 -11.42 -22.95
C ASP A 95 5.67 -10.81 -24.17
N THR A 96 4.74 -11.52 -24.83
CA THR A 96 4.19 -11.05 -26.12
C THR A 96 2.67 -11.02 -26.13
N PHE A 97 2.11 -9.84 -26.42
CA PHE A 97 0.69 -9.56 -26.42
C PHE A 97 0.25 -9.03 -27.79
N ASP A 98 -0.85 -9.54 -28.32
CA ASP A 98 -1.43 -9.08 -29.57
C ASP A 98 -2.56 -8.08 -29.31
N ILE A 99 -2.64 -7.05 -30.14
CA ILE A 99 -3.72 -6.06 -30.10
C ILE A 99 -5.08 -6.75 -30.31
N ASN A 100 -6.09 -6.37 -29.53
CA ASN A 100 -7.45 -6.92 -29.47
C ASN A 100 -7.56 -8.34 -28.91
N GLU A 101 -6.48 -8.95 -28.48
CA GLU A 101 -6.55 -10.24 -27.79
C GLU A 101 -6.68 -10.07 -26.28
N THR A 102 -7.27 -11.08 -25.64
CA THR A 102 -7.51 -11.10 -24.20
C THR A 102 -6.53 -12.05 -23.52
N TYR A 103 -5.92 -11.58 -22.45
CA TYR A 103 -4.92 -12.30 -21.68
C TYR A 103 -5.32 -12.35 -20.21
N THR A 104 -4.96 -13.44 -19.55
CA THR A 104 -5.15 -13.56 -18.10
C THR A 104 -3.87 -13.12 -17.40
N ILE A 105 -3.99 -12.11 -16.56
CA ILE A 105 -2.90 -11.64 -15.70
C ILE A 105 -3.20 -12.09 -14.28
N LYS A 106 -2.22 -12.61 -13.61
CA LYS A 106 -2.27 -13.03 -12.21
C LYS A 106 -1.29 -12.23 -11.40
N GLY A 107 -1.50 -12.24 -10.11
CA GLY A 107 -0.57 -11.67 -9.17
C GLY A 107 -0.95 -12.00 -7.75
N ARG A 108 -0.14 -11.49 -6.85
CA ARG A 108 -0.32 -11.67 -5.42
C ARG A 108 -0.08 -10.37 -4.68
N ILE A 109 -0.86 -10.14 -3.63
CA ILE A 109 -0.56 -9.13 -2.63
C ILE A 109 0.25 -9.82 -1.55
N LEU A 110 1.50 -9.37 -1.37
CA LEU A 110 2.37 -9.84 -0.31
C LEU A 110 2.14 -8.99 0.94
N GLY A 111 2.06 -9.62 2.08
CA GLY A 111 1.84 -8.95 3.37
C GLY A 111 1.52 -9.96 4.45
N ASP A 112 0.92 -9.46 5.53
CA ASP A 112 0.55 -10.29 6.65
C ASP A 112 -0.53 -11.32 6.30
N GLU A 113 -0.27 -12.59 6.60
CA GLU A 113 -1.24 -13.68 6.40
C GLU A 113 -2.43 -13.63 7.38
N ILE A 114 -2.35 -12.82 8.44
CA ILE A 114 -3.39 -12.74 9.48
C ILE A 114 -4.57 -11.89 9.01
N GLU A 115 -4.28 -10.77 8.35
CA GLU A 115 -5.30 -9.86 7.84
C GLU A 115 -5.41 -10.02 6.32
N GLN A 116 -6.59 -10.39 5.87
CA GLN A 116 -6.83 -10.63 4.44
C GLN A 116 -6.98 -9.29 3.70
N PRO A 117 -6.24 -9.07 2.60
CA PRO A 117 -6.28 -7.82 1.89
C PRO A 117 -7.65 -7.56 1.25
N THR A 118 -8.04 -6.29 1.26
CA THR A 118 -9.21 -5.77 0.54
C THR A 118 -8.78 -4.58 -0.31
N GLY A 119 -9.64 -4.11 -1.20
CA GLY A 119 -9.33 -2.96 -2.04
C GLY A 119 -9.34 -3.30 -3.53
N THR A 120 -8.70 -2.45 -4.33
CA THR A 120 -8.79 -2.53 -5.79
C THR A 120 -7.39 -2.64 -6.40
N ILE A 121 -7.24 -3.53 -7.38
CA ILE A 121 -6.06 -3.61 -8.23
C ILE A 121 -6.44 -3.07 -9.61
N VAL A 122 -5.66 -2.13 -10.11
CA VAL A 122 -5.81 -1.55 -11.45
C VAL A 122 -4.59 -1.89 -12.28
N ILE A 123 -4.82 -2.52 -13.44
CA ILE A 123 -3.78 -2.76 -14.43
C ILE A 123 -3.82 -1.64 -15.47
N SER A 124 -2.69 -1.00 -15.70
CA SER A 124 -2.55 0.12 -16.62
C SER A 124 -1.51 -0.17 -17.70
N TYR A 125 -1.79 0.34 -18.91
CA TYR A 125 -0.90 0.36 -20.05
C TYR A 125 -0.76 1.80 -20.57
N SER A 126 0.45 2.29 -20.69
CA SER A 126 0.73 3.66 -21.17
C SER A 126 -0.08 4.74 -20.45
N GLY A 127 -0.27 4.58 -19.13
CA GLY A 127 -1.01 5.53 -18.29
C GLY A 127 -2.54 5.41 -18.36
N ASN A 128 -3.08 4.45 -19.11
CA ASN A 128 -4.52 4.19 -19.18
C ASN A 128 -4.85 2.87 -18.49
N ALA A 129 -5.88 2.86 -17.64
CA ALA A 129 -6.40 1.64 -17.04
C ALA A 129 -6.99 0.74 -18.14
N ILE A 130 -6.58 -0.53 -18.15
CA ILE A 130 -7.07 -1.56 -19.10
C ILE A 130 -7.71 -2.74 -18.39
N GLY A 131 -7.63 -2.80 -17.07
CA GLY A 131 -8.31 -3.77 -16.24
C GLY A 131 -8.37 -3.32 -14.80
N GLU A 132 -9.41 -3.78 -14.08
CA GLU A 132 -9.64 -3.48 -12.67
C GLU A 132 -10.29 -4.69 -12.00
N ILE A 133 -9.87 -5.02 -10.78
CA ILE A 133 -10.44 -6.09 -9.97
C ILE A 133 -10.50 -5.67 -8.51
N GLU A 134 -11.61 -5.99 -7.84
CA GLU A 134 -11.74 -5.88 -6.39
C GLU A 134 -11.15 -7.12 -5.72
N VAL A 135 -10.27 -6.89 -4.75
CA VAL A 135 -9.69 -7.91 -3.89
C VAL A 135 -10.54 -8.00 -2.62
N SER A 136 -10.97 -9.19 -2.28
CA SER A 136 -11.79 -9.45 -1.10
C SER A 136 -11.34 -10.75 -0.42
N GLY A 137 -10.37 -10.62 0.46
CA GLY A 137 -9.96 -11.71 1.32
C GLY A 137 -9.06 -12.78 0.70
N ASN A 138 -8.49 -12.55 -0.47
CA ASN A 138 -7.49 -13.42 -1.09
C ASN A 138 -6.24 -12.61 -1.45
N GLN A 139 -5.08 -13.14 -1.13
CA GLN A 139 -3.81 -12.57 -1.58
C GLN A 139 -3.60 -12.76 -3.09
N ASP A 140 -4.02 -13.93 -3.63
CA ASP A 140 -3.91 -14.22 -5.05
C ASP A 140 -5.09 -13.59 -5.81
N TRP A 141 -4.79 -12.94 -6.93
CA TRP A 141 -5.77 -12.33 -7.80
C TRP A 141 -5.52 -12.69 -9.27
N GLU A 142 -6.58 -12.65 -10.06
CA GLU A 142 -6.55 -12.95 -11.50
C GLU A 142 -7.50 -12.02 -12.24
N ILE A 143 -7.04 -11.44 -13.35
CA ILE A 143 -7.85 -10.57 -14.20
C ILE A 143 -7.65 -10.89 -15.67
N ASN A 144 -8.77 -10.89 -16.41
CA ASN A 144 -8.73 -10.94 -17.86
C ASN A 144 -8.74 -9.51 -18.41
N LEU A 145 -7.73 -9.17 -19.18
CA LEU A 145 -7.62 -7.86 -19.83
C LEU A 145 -7.45 -8.01 -21.35
N THR A 146 -7.97 -7.03 -22.06
CA THR A 146 -7.81 -6.98 -23.53
C THR A 146 -6.87 -5.84 -23.89
N ILE A 147 -5.87 -6.13 -24.73
CA ILE A 147 -4.97 -5.10 -25.24
C ILE A 147 -5.76 -4.18 -26.20
N PRO A 148 -5.79 -2.86 -25.94
CA PRO A 148 -6.58 -1.94 -26.75
C PRO A 148 -6.21 -1.95 -28.22
N ALA A 149 -7.20 -1.80 -29.10
CA ALA A 149 -7.01 -1.75 -30.57
C ALA A 149 -6.04 -0.63 -31.02
N ASN A 150 -5.97 0.44 -30.25
CA ASN A 150 -5.11 1.59 -30.49
C ASN A 150 -3.81 1.55 -29.68
N ALA A 151 -3.48 0.41 -29.08
CA ALA A 151 -2.21 0.27 -28.37
C ALA A 151 -1.02 0.49 -29.31
N SER A 152 -0.02 1.18 -28.80
CA SER A 152 1.26 1.31 -29.53
C SER A 152 1.98 -0.03 -29.49
N TRP A 153 2.38 -0.53 -30.66
CA TRP A 153 3.17 -1.75 -30.77
C TRP A 153 4.63 -1.51 -30.41
N GLY A 154 5.31 -2.56 -29.95
CA GLY A 154 6.71 -2.52 -29.50
C GLY A 154 6.86 -2.85 -28.01
N GLN A 155 8.05 -2.62 -27.49
CA GLN A 155 8.41 -2.91 -26.10
C GLN A 155 7.76 -1.91 -25.14
N THR A 156 7.19 -2.42 -24.05
CA THR A 156 6.51 -1.63 -23.03
C THR A 156 6.43 -2.40 -21.70
N LYS A 157 5.73 -1.82 -20.70
CA LYS A 157 5.45 -2.46 -19.42
C LYS A 157 3.97 -2.31 -19.06
N LEU A 158 3.44 -3.28 -18.35
CA LEU A 158 2.20 -3.14 -17.60
C LEU A 158 2.51 -2.64 -16.18
N ILE A 159 1.60 -1.87 -15.63
CA ILE A 159 1.69 -1.35 -14.26
C ILE A 159 0.48 -1.88 -13.51
N ALA A 160 0.72 -2.53 -12.37
CA ALA A 160 -0.32 -2.86 -11.41
C ALA A 160 -0.25 -1.91 -10.23
N SER A 161 -1.39 -1.36 -9.86
CA SER A 161 -1.54 -0.46 -8.71
C SER A 161 -2.58 -1.04 -7.77
N TYR A 162 -2.22 -1.22 -6.52
CA TYR A 162 -3.11 -1.63 -5.44
C TYR A 162 -3.51 -0.42 -4.60
N SER A 163 -4.79 -0.27 -4.33
CA SER A 163 -5.32 0.87 -3.57
C SER A 163 -4.93 0.87 -2.10
N GLY A 164 -4.55 -0.28 -1.56
CA GLY A 164 -4.41 -0.47 -0.12
C GLY A 164 -5.75 -0.61 0.60
N ASP A 165 -5.67 -0.98 1.87
CA ASP A 165 -6.74 -0.99 2.86
C ASP A 165 -6.22 -0.50 4.23
N ASP A 166 -7.02 -0.67 5.30
CA ASP A 166 -6.64 -0.23 6.67
C ASP A 166 -5.40 -0.95 7.23
N PHE A 167 -5.05 -2.13 6.68
CA PHE A 167 -3.97 -2.99 7.17
C PHE A 167 -2.83 -3.14 6.14
N HIS A 168 -3.11 -2.91 4.87
CA HIS A 168 -2.17 -3.09 3.78
C HIS A 168 -1.99 -1.77 3.03
N PRO A 169 -0.78 -1.17 3.02
CA PRO A 169 -0.55 0.08 2.31
C PRO A 169 -0.74 -0.09 0.80
N ALA A 170 -1.06 1.02 0.14
CA ALA A 170 -1.10 1.07 -1.31
C ALA A 170 0.29 0.82 -1.90
N ASP A 171 0.35 0.09 -3.01
CA ASP A 171 1.59 -0.23 -3.70
C ASP A 171 1.44 -0.22 -5.22
N VAL A 172 2.57 -0.09 -5.91
CA VAL A 172 2.63 -0.10 -7.38
C VAL A 172 3.81 -0.94 -7.83
N THR A 173 3.55 -1.93 -8.68
CA THR A 173 4.59 -2.73 -9.32
C THR A 173 4.51 -2.65 -10.84
N MET A 174 5.61 -2.97 -11.50
CA MET A 174 5.70 -3.02 -12.96
C MET A 174 6.12 -4.41 -13.41
N SER A 175 5.54 -4.85 -14.53
CA SER A 175 6.00 -6.07 -15.20
C SER A 175 7.43 -5.92 -15.69
N ASP A 176 8.05 -7.03 -16.04
CA ASP A 176 9.16 -7.05 -16.97
C ASP A 176 8.76 -6.43 -18.33
N ASP A 177 9.72 -6.25 -19.21
CA ASP A 177 9.45 -5.72 -20.54
C ASP A 177 8.60 -6.70 -21.34
N ILE A 178 7.45 -6.24 -21.81
CA ILE A 178 6.55 -6.98 -22.69
C ILE A 178 6.60 -6.42 -24.12
N ILE A 179 6.22 -7.21 -25.11
CA ILE A 179 6.15 -6.81 -26.52
C ILE A 179 4.70 -6.82 -26.98
N ILE A 180 4.20 -5.66 -27.39
CA ILE A 180 2.88 -5.58 -28.06
C ILE A 180 3.07 -5.66 -29.57
N ARG A 181 2.36 -6.61 -30.19
CA ARG A 181 2.40 -6.81 -31.65
C ARG A 181 1.17 -6.20 -32.31
N GLY A 182 1.42 -5.48 -33.39
CA GLY A 182 0.37 -4.99 -34.27
C GLY A 182 -0.12 -6.07 -35.23
N ILE A 183 -1.35 -5.89 -35.75
CA ILE A 183 -1.89 -6.73 -36.82
C ILE A 183 -1.29 -6.30 -38.15
N SER A 184 -0.75 -7.25 -38.93
CA SER A 184 -0.29 -7.02 -40.31
C SER A 184 -1.17 -7.78 -41.30
N SER A 185 -1.47 -7.17 -42.45
CA SER A 185 -2.17 -7.82 -43.54
C SER A 185 -1.44 -7.60 -44.86
N ILE A 186 -1.48 -8.62 -45.69
CA ILE A 186 -0.97 -8.54 -47.09
C ILE A 186 -2.16 -8.68 -48.04
N THR A 187 -2.38 -7.67 -48.87
CA THR A 187 -3.38 -7.73 -49.92
C THR A 187 -2.69 -7.94 -51.25
N LEU A 188 -3.08 -8.97 -51.98
CA LEU A 188 -2.62 -9.22 -53.36
C LEU A 188 -3.63 -8.61 -54.32
N GLU A 189 -3.18 -7.68 -55.13
CA GLU A 189 -3.97 -7.18 -56.26
C GLU A 189 -3.58 -7.95 -57.51
N THR A 190 -4.54 -8.54 -58.23
CA THR A 190 -4.33 -9.14 -59.52
C THR A 190 -4.26 -8.04 -60.58
N ALA A 191 -3.19 -7.99 -61.35
CA ALA A 191 -3.14 -7.12 -62.53
C ALA A 191 -4.29 -7.51 -63.47
N GLN A 192 -5.15 -6.58 -63.79
CA GLN A 192 -6.11 -6.76 -64.90
C GLN A 192 -5.33 -6.56 -66.21
N ASP A 193 -5.37 -7.58 -67.11
CA ASP A 193 -4.90 -7.48 -68.49
C ASP A 193 -5.79 -6.55 -69.31
#